data_d962eb61944ae017ae80be3de2c0ddf5
#
_entry.id   d962eb61944ae017ae80be3de2c0ddf5
#
_cell.length_a   1.000
_cell.length_b   1.000
_cell.length_c   1.000
_cell.angle_alpha   90.00
_cell.angle_beta   90.00
_cell.angle_gamma   90.00
#
_symmetry.space_group_name_H-M   'P 1'
#
loop_
_entity.id
_entity.type
_entity.pdbx_description
1 polymer ?
#
loop_
_entity_poly.entity_id
_entity_poly.type
_entity_poly.pdbx_seq_one_letter_code
_entity_poly.pdbx_strand_id
1 'polypeptide(L)'
;MSFLNKHKTEAAVNTAPAADGLTGTAEDVDAVMKKYDRESNVRVWEGKPKNVVRFLMAGFSLFCIYLTLVDKSLPEVRLSLFLAMIIVIGFLNYPIKKGHVRVNHIPWYDVALMVAGAGPFLYFAANAQKILLTSYSVISKDPFMLALAIVAILVLVELCRRCVGLPILFVVGALLIYTFANVRFGKVVYDLFYTTNGVMNTPINVCQKYIVVFIIFGAFLERTSISAFFIDLANCVAGSSCGGPAKVAVISSALCGMVSGSSVGNTVTTGSVTIPMMIRTGYKPEFAGAVEAAASTGGQIMPPIMGAAAFLMAEYTGVPYSRIAVLAILPAILYFAGIYIAVHLEAKKLGLQGLDKDSLPKFSYLVKKLYLLTPLVVLVVLVSNGTRTMQSSAAIAILVTILVGLFNADNRITPGKIIDALEAGGKGTITVASACTMAGIVAGCITSTGLASKLLRAIV
;
A
#
# COMPACT_ATOMS: atom_id res chain seq x y z
N MET A 1 -10.23 -17.91 47.21
CA MET A 1 -10.59 -16.48 47.16
C MET A 1 -9.46 -15.65 46.54
N SER A 2 -9.09 -15.90 45.30
CA SER A 2 -7.99 -15.15 44.63
C SER A 2 -8.24 -14.94 43.10
N PHE A 3 -9.46 -15.07 42.63
CA PHE A 3 -9.81 -14.89 41.21
C PHE A 3 -10.71 -13.67 40.94
N LEU A 4 -11.12 -12.91 41.95
CA LEU A 4 -12.06 -11.79 41.82
C LEU A 4 -11.40 -10.40 41.89
N ASN A 5 -10.07 -10.31 41.98
CA ASN A 5 -9.38 -9.02 42.08
C ASN A 5 -8.64 -8.56 40.82
N LYS A 6 -8.74 -9.33 39.69
CA LYS A 6 -8.09 -8.95 38.42
C LYS A 6 -8.98 -8.17 37.47
N HIS A 7 -10.28 -8.08 37.72
CA HIS A 7 -11.22 -7.32 36.89
C HIS A 7 -11.58 -5.92 37.40
N LYS A 8 -11.01 -5.47 38.51
CA LYS A 8 -11.27 -4.12 39.05
C LYS A 8 -10.26 -3.05 38.64
N THR A 9 -9.17 -3.41 37.97
CA THR A 9 -8.13 -2.44 37.58
C THR A 9 -8.27 -1.99 36.12
N GLU A 10 -9.15 -2.60 35.31
CA GLU A 10 -9.41 -2.16 33.92
C GLU A 10 -10.63 -1.23 33.76
N ALA A 11 -11.40 -1.01 34.83
CA ALA A 11 -12.60 -0.16 34.78
C ALA A 11 -12.37 1.31 35.23
N ALA A 12 -11.12 1.71 35.52
CA ALA A 12 -10.79 3.04 36.06
C ALA A 12 -10.11 3.98 35.05
N VAL A 13 -10.21 3.73 33.75
CA VAL A 13 -9.64 4.62 32.71
C VAL A 13 -10.75 5.22 31.82
N ASN A 14 -11.90 5.55 32.42
CA ASN A 14 -12.97 6.27 31.71
C ASN A 14 -13.46 7.48 32.51
N THR A 15 -12.54 8.29 33.01
CA THR A 15 -12.85 9.70 33.33
C THR A 15 -12.26 10.55 32.21
N ALA A 16 -13.13 11.23 31.48
CA ALA A 16 -12.75 12.15 30.42
C ALA A 16 -11.66 13.11 30.89
N PRO A 17 -10.48 13.16 30.26
CA PRO A 17 -9.48 14.16 30.59
C PRO A 17 -9.95 15.53 30.08
N ALA A 18 -9.58 16.57 30.83
CA ALA A 18 -9.82 17.96 30.50
C ALA A 18 -9.35 18.32 29.09
N ALA A 19 -9.94 19.34 28.50
CA ALA A 19 -9.89 19.73 27.07
C ALA A 19 -8.50 19.96 26.45
N ASP A 20 -7.43 19.95 27.19
CA ASP A 20 -6.06 20.16 26.69
C ASP A 20 -5.31 18.89 26.23
N GLY A 21 -5.87 17.70 26.45
CA GLY A 21 -5.24 16.41 26.15
C GLY A 21 -5.74 15.68 24.89
N LEU A 22 -6.58 16.31 24.06
CA LEU A 22 -7.29 15.66 22.93
C LEU A 22 -6.59 15.75 21.57
N THR A 23 -5.40 16.29 21.51
CA THR A 23 -4.52 16.11 20.34
C THR A 23 -3.71 14.85 20.56
N GLY A 24 -4.14 13.74 19.95
CA GLY A 24 -3.29 12.56 19.84
C GLY A 24 -1.94 12.98 19.26
N THR A 25 -0.86 12.65 19.96
CA THR A 25 0.49 12.91 19.46
C THR A 25 0.79 11.93 18.31
N ALA A 26 1.76 12.27 17.47
CA ALA A 26 2.23 11.31 16.44
C ALA A 26 2.67 9.97 17.07
N GLU A 27 3.11 9.99 18.34
CA GLU A 27 3.48 8.79 19.12
C GLU A 27 2.26 7.94 19.50
N ASP A 28 1.13 8.56 19.83
CA ASP A 28 -0.13 7.85 20.13
C ASP A 28 -0.67 7.15 18.88
N VAL A 29 -0.62 7.84 17.73
CA VAL A 29 -0.99 7.29 16.42
C VAL A 29 -0.09 6.10 16.08
N ASP A 30 1.23 6.24 16.25
CA ASP A 30 2.21 5.18 16.01
C ASP A 30 2.00 3.98 16.94
N ALA A 31 1.64 4.20 18.21
CA ALA A 31 1.35 3.15 19.17
C ALA A 31 0.08 2.35 18.79
N VAL A 32 -0.97 3.05 18.38
CA VAL A 32 -2.22 2.42 17.91
C VAL A 32 -1.98 1.65 16.61
N MET A 33 -1.24 2.23 15.66
CA MET A 33 -0.88 1.58 14.40
C MET A 33 -0.07 0.31 14.65
N LYS A 34 0.95 0.35 15.48
CA LYS A 34 1.74 -0.84 15.86
C LYS A 34 0.88 -1.94 16.50
N LYS A 35 -0.19 -1.57 17.20
CA LYS A 35 -1.08 -2.53 17.88
C LYS A 35 -2.06 -3.19 16.90
N TYR A 36 -2.65 -2.46 16.00
CA TYR A 36 -3.78 -2.91 15.17
C TYR A 36 -3.42 -3.15 13.72
N ASP A 37 -2.54 -2.35 13.13
CA ASP A 37 -2.14 -2.49 11.74
C ASP A 37 -0.95 -3.46 11.59
N ARG A 38 -1.01 -4.32 10.57
CA ARG A 38 0.05 -5.27 10.26
C ARG A 38 1.17 -4.66 9.46
N GLU A 39 0.86 -3.69 8.61
CA GLU A 39 1.86 -2.98 7.81
C GLU A 39 2.79 -2.14 8.69
N SER A 40 2.29 -1.64 9.82
CA SER A 40 3.07 -0.89 10.81
C SER A 40 3.88 -1.77 11.77
N ASN A 41 3.67 -3.10 11.76
CA ASN A 41 4.39 -4.03 12.63
C ASN A 41 5.78 -4.36 12.06
N VAL A 42 6.60 -3.34 11.92
CA VAL A 42 7.99 -3.44 11.44
C VAL A 42 8.98 -3.52 12.59
N ARG A 43 10.18 -4.04 12.31
CA ARG A 43 11.28 -4.06 13.28
C ARG A 43 11.72 -2.65 13.64
N VAL A 44 12.09 -2.48 14.91
CA VAL A 44 12.62 -1.21 15.41
C VAL A 44 14.14 -1.22 15.22
N TRP A 45 14.63 -0.26 14.46
CA TRP A 45 16.05 -0.03 14.20
C TRP A 45 16.48 1.27 14.84
N GLU A 46 17.58 1.25 15.58
CA GLU A 46 18.14 2.44 16.24
C GLU A 46 19.64 2.57 15.94
N GLY A 47 20.17 3.79 15.99
CA GLY A 47 21.57 4.08 15.77
C GLY A 47 22.08 3.75 14.35
N LYS A 48 23.28 3.16 14.26
CA LYS A 48 23.93 2.79 12.98
C LYS A 48 23.12 1.77 12.15
N PRO A 49 22.55 0.68 12.72
CA PRO A 49 21.70 -0.26 11.97
C PRO A 49 20.50 0.39 11.28
N LYS A 50 19.89 1.41 11.90
CA LYS A 50 18.79 2.19 11.30
C LYS A 50 19.22 2.80 9.96
N ASN A 51 20.40 3.42 9.94
CA ASN A 51 20.91 4.04 8.70
C ASN A 51 21.20 3.00 7.62
N VAL A 52 21.75 1.84 7.99
CA VAL A 52 22.03 0.75 7.02
C VAL A 52 20.73 0.26 6.39
N VAL A 53 19.70 -0.03 7.19
CA VAL A 53 18.39 -0.48 6.68
C VAL A 53 17.74 0.61 5.83
N ARG A 54 17.78 1.87 6.26
CA ARG A 54 17.28 3.03 5.51
C ARG A 54 17.93 3.13 4.12
N PHE A 55 19.26 3.03 4.03
CA PHE A 55 19.97 3.06 2.76
C PHE A 55 19.67 1.83 1.89
N LEU A 56 19.53 0.65 2.49
CA LEU A 56 19.16 -0.57 1.78
C LEU A 56 17.76 -0.46 1.16
N MET A 57 16.79 0.10 1.91
CA MET A 57 15.44 0.35 1.41
C MET A 57 15.43 1.40 0.30
N ALA A 58 16.18 2.49 0.47
CA ALA A 58 16.31 3.50 -0.57
C ALA A 58 16.97 2.92 -1.83
N GLY A 59 18.01 2.09 -1.67
CA GLY A 59 18.66 1.36 -2.75
C GLY A 59 17.70 0.42 -3.48
N PHE A 60 16.82 -0.27 -2.74
CA PHE A 60 15.78 -1.09 -3.34
C PHE A 60 14.81 -0.26 -4.20
N SER A 61 14.35 0.89 -3.71
CA SER A 61 13.46 1.78 -4.49
C SER A 61 14.14 2.26 -5.77
N LEU A 62 15.41 2.63 -5.71
CA LEU A 62 16.19 2.99 -6.89
C LEU A 62 16.36 1.81 -7.85
N PHE A 63 16.62 0.61 -7.32
CA PHE A 63 16.70 -0.62 -8.10
C PHE A 63 15.38 -0.93 -8.81
N CYS A 64 14.23 -0.74 -8.15
CA CYS A 64 12.92 -0.88 -8.78
C CYS A 64 12.70 0.11 -9.92
N ILE A 65 13.08 1.37 -9.74
CA ILE A 65 13.03 2.39 -10.80
C ILE A 65 13.93 1.98 -11.98
N TYR A 66 15.13 1.51 -11.70
CA TYR A 66 16.08 1.01 -12.73
C TYR A 66 15.49 -0.16 -13.50
N LEU A 67 14.97 -1.21 -12.82
CA LEU A 67 14.32 -2.36 -13.46
C LEU A 67 13.14 -1.98 -14.33
N THR A 68 12.43 -0.92 -13.96
CA THR A 68 11.22 -0.49 -14.67
C THR A 68 11.53 0.37 -15.90
N LEU A 69 12.53 1.25 -15.81
CA LEU A 69 12.80 2.26 -16.84
C LEU A 69 13.95 1.91 -17.78
N VAL A 70 14.96 1.22 -17.29
CA VAL A 70 16.24 1.06 -17.99
C VAL A 70 16.46 -0.39 -18.42
N ASP A 71 16.13 -1.35 -17.56
CA ASP A 71 16.43 -2.75 -17.83
C ASP A 71 15.54 -3.31 -18.95
N LYS A 72 16.21 -3.94 -19.94
CA LYS A 72 15.59 -4.58 -21.13
C LYS A 72 15.68 -6.10 -21.08
N SER A 73 16.07 -6.69 -19.95
CA SER A 73 16.13 -8.14 -19.79
C SER A 73 14.74 -8.80 -19.92
N LEU A 74 14.70 -10.12 -20.01
CA LEU A 74 13.45 -10.88 -20.08
C LEU A 74 12.54 -10.53 -18.88
N PRO A 75 11.22 -10.43 -19.09
CA PRO A 75 10.28 -10.12 -18.02
C PRO A 75 10.42 -11.06 -16.81
N GLU A 76 10.66 -12.34 -17.04
CA GLU A 76 10.83 -13.37 -16.02
C GLU A 76 12.08 -13.14 -15.17
N VAL A 77 13.17 -12.66 -15.80
CA VAL A 77 14.42 -12.30 -15.08
C VAL A 77 14.17 -11.10 -14.18
N ARG A 78 13.50 -10.05 -14.69
CA ARG A 78 13.17 -8.86 -13.90
C ARG A 78 12.27 -9.20 -12.72
N LEU A 79 11.23 -10.01 -12.95
CA LEU A 79 10.32 -10.46 -11.89
C LEU A 79 11.04 -11.29 -10.83
N SER A 80 11.95 -12.18 -11.26
CA SER A 80 12.74 -12.99 -10.32
C SER A 80 13.67 -12.13 -9.47
N LEU A 81 14.38 -11.18 -10.05
CA LEU A 81 15.22 -10.23 -9.31
C LEU A 81 14.39 -9.36 -8.35
N PHE A 82 13.25 -8.87 -8.81
CA PHE A 82 12.33 -8.11 -7.98
C PHE A 82 11.83 -8.92 -6.78
N LEU A 83 11.37 -10.16 -6.98
CA LEU A 83 10.91 -11.04 -5.91
C LEU A 83 12.02 -11.44 -4.95
N ALA A 84 13.23 -11.71 -5.44
CA ALA A 84 14.38 -11.96 -4.58
C ALA A 84 14.64 -10.79 -3.62
N MET A 85 14.60 -9.56 -4.12
CA MET A 85 14.79 -8.36 -3.31
C MET A 85 13.63 -8.14 -2.33
N ILE A 86 12.38 -8.35 -2.77
CA ILE A 86 11.19 -8.26 -1.89
C ILE A 86 11.29 -9.24 -0.71
N ILE A 87 11.77 -10.46 -0.95
CA ILE A 87 11.95 -11.47 0.10
C ILE A 87 13.00 -10.99 1.11
N VAL A 88 14.17 -10.57 0.65
CA VAL A 88 15.25 -10.11 1.53
C VAL A 88 14.79 -8.93 2.39
N ILE A 89 14.22 -7.91 1.77
CA ILE A 89 13.79 -6.70 2.46
C ILE A 89 12.56 -6.96 3.33
N GLY A 90 11.66 -7.85 2.88
CA GLY A 90 10.47 -8.23 3.63
C GLY A 90 10.83 -8.90 4.96
N PHE A 91 11.69 -9.91 4.97
CA PHE A 91 12.13 -10.55 6.22
C PHE A 91 13.04 -9.66 7.07
N LEU A 92 13.74 -8.70 6.47
CA LEU A 92 14.49 -7.69 7.20
C LEU A 92 13.56 -6.78 8.01
N ASN A 93 12.38 -6.43 7.48
CA ASN A 93 11.47 -5.49 8.11
C ASN A 93 10.39 -6.15 8.96
N TYR A 94 9.81 -7.28 8.54
CA TYR A 94 8.65 -7.90 9.19
C TYR A 94 9.04 -9.04 10.12
N PRO A 95 8.86 -8.91 11.46
CA PRO A 95 9.15 -9.95 12.43
C PRO A 95 8.11 -11.08 12.38
N ILE A 96 8.47 -12.25 12.94
CA ILE A 96 7.58 -13.43 12.98
C ILE A 96 6.37 -13.23 13.91
N LYS A 97 6.56 -12.53 15.03
CA LYS A 97 5.52 -12.27 16.06
C LYS A 97 5.28 -10.77 16.20
N LYS A 98 3.99 -10.39 16.34
CA LYS A 98 3.59 -9.04 16.67
C LYS A 98 4.01 -8.67 18.12
N GLY A 99 4.44 -7.42 18.29
CA GLY A 99 4.66 -6.84 19.61
C GLY A 99 5.92 -7.29 20.37
N HIS A 100 6.63 -8.33 19.95
CA HIS A 100 7.86 -8.81 20.59
C HIS A 100 9.09 -8.48 19.74
N VAL A 101 9.30 -7.20 19.48
CA VAL A 101 10.38 -6.75 18.61
C VAL A 101 11.58 -6.34 19.48
N ARG A 102 12.66 -7.11 19.42
CA ARG A 102 13.95 -6.69 19.98
C ARG A 102 14.58 -5.64 19.07
N VAL A 103 15.06 -4.56 19.64
CA VAL A 103 15.76 -3.50 18.91
C VAL A 103 17.04 -4.06 18.28
N ASN A 104 17.30 -3.71 17.02
CA ASN A 104 18.52 -4.07 16.28
C ASN A 104 18.85 -5.58 16.23
N HIS A 105 17.83 -6.44 16.20
CA HIS A 105 18.04 -7.89 16.20
C HIS A 105 17.40 -8.56 14.99
N ILE A 106 18.19 -9.31 14.22
CA ILE A 106 17.72 -10.23 13.17
C ILE A 106 17.94 -11.65 13.68
N PRO A 107 16.87 -12.44 13.91
CA PRO A 107 17.00 -13.84 14.28
C PRO A 107 17.63 -14.65 13.13
N TRP A 108 18.41 -15.68 13.47
CA TRP A 108 19.10 -16.52 12.49
C TRP A 108 18.13 -17.20 11.49
N TYR A 109 16.93 -17.57 11.95
CA TYR A 109 15.91 -18.18 11.08
C TYR A 109 15.38 -17.23 10.00
N ASP A 110 15.37 -15.91 10.24
CA ASP A 110 14.99 -14.94 9.24
C ASP A 110 16.08 -14.76 8.18
N VAL A 111 17.36 -14.85 8.58
CA VAL A 111 18.48 -14.89 7.63
C VAL A 111 18.39 -16.16 6.77
N ALA A 112 18.09 -17.31 7.40
CA ALA A 112 17.88 -18.55 6.66
C ALA A 112 16.72 -18.45 5.66
N LEU A 113 15.60 -17.81 6.04
CA LEU A 113 14.46 -17.56 5.14
C LEU A 113 14.80 -16.59 4.01
N MET A 114 15.61 -15.55 4.27
CA MET A 114 16.09 -14.64 3.22
C MET A 114 16.90 -15.40 2.16
N VAL A 115 17.85 -16.22 2.60
CA VAL A 115 18.72 -17.01 1.68
C VAL A 115 17.92 -18.08 0.96
N ALA A 116 17.12 -18.86 1.70
CA ALA A 116 16.30 -19.94 1.14
C ALA A 116 15.24 -19.41 0.17
N GLY A 117 14.68 -18.23 0.42
CA GLY A 117 13.66 -17.64 -0.45
C GLY A 117 14.24 -16.89 -1.65
N ALA A 118 15.29 -16.09 -1.47
CA ALA A 118 15.91 -15.37 -2.56
C ALA A 118 16.70 -16.30 -3.51
N GLY A 119 17.30 -17.36 -2.96
CA GLY A 119 18.12 -18.31 -3.74
C GLY A 119 17.42 -18.88 -4.97
N PRO A 120 16.22 -19.46 -4.87
CA PRO A 120 15.47 -19.97 -6.02
C PRO A 120 15.21 -18.93 -7.11
N PHE A 121 14.87 -17.71 -6.74
CA PHE A 121 14.62 -16.63 -7.71
C PHE A 121 15.92 -16.15 -8.38
N LEU A 122 17.02 -16.06 -7.64
CA LEU A 122 18.32 -15.73 -8.21
C LEU A 122 18.83 -16.85 -9.12
N TYR A 123 18.64 -18.12 -8.73
CA TYR A 123 18.96 -19.27 -9.59
C TYR A 123 18.13 -19.25 -10.88
N PHE A 124 16.82 -18.94 -10.77
CA PHE A 124 15.96 -18.77 -11.95
C PHE A 124 16.46 -17.63 -12.84
N ALA A 125 16.75 -16.46 -12.28
CA ALA A 125 17.23 -15.31 -13.03
C ALA A 125 18.54 -15.61 -13.80
N ALA A 126 19.48 -16.31 -13.15
CA ALA A 126 20.76 -16.69 -13.75
C ALA A 126 20.62 -17.73 -14.88
N ASN A 127 19.62 -18.63 -14.80
CA ASN A 127 19.39 -19.72 -15.73
C ASN A 127 18.10 -19.59 -16.55
N ALA A 128 17.52 -18.38 -16.62
CA ALA A 128 16.18 -18.16 -17.18
C ALA A 128 16.03 -18.70 -18.60
N GLN A 129 16.99 -18.42 -19.50
CA GLN A 129 16.93 -18.92 -20.86
C GLN A 129 16.91 -20.46 -20.94
N LYS A 130 17.73 -21.12 -20.13
CA LYS A 130 17.76 -22.59 -20.07
C LYS A 130 16.45 -23.15 -19.51
N ILE A 131 15.95 -22.57 -18.42
CA ILE A 131 14.73 -23.03 -17.74
C ILE A 131 13.51 -22.85 -18.65
N LEU A 132 13.36 -21.70 -19.30
CA LEU A 132 12.23 -21.41 -20.19
C LEU A 132 12.20 -22.30 -21.43
N LEU A 133 13.35 -22.78 -21.90
CA LEU A 133 13.45 -23.72 -23.03
C LEU A 133 13.31 -25.18 -22.58
N THR A 134 13.37 -25.46 -21.28
CA THR A 134 13.26 -26.82 -20.76
C THR A 134 11.81 -27.26 -20.64
N SER A 135 11.47 -28.43 -21.20
CA SER A 135 10.09 -28.92 -21.16
C SER A 135 9.65 -29.31 -19.75
N TYR A 136 8.34 -29.24 -19.51
CA TYR A 136 7.70 -29.64 -18.27
C TYR A 136 8.12 -31.04 -17.81
N SER A 137 8.22 -32.01 -18.75
CA SER A 137 8.54 -33.39 -18.44
C SER A 137 9.94 -33.61 -17.83
N VAL A 138 10.87 -32.68 -18.08
CA VAL A 138 12.21 -32.70 -17.50
C VAL A 138 12.19 -32.03 -16.11
N ILE A 139 11.64 -30.84 -16.02
CA ILE A 139 11.59 -30.06 -14.75
C ILE A 139 10.78 -30.82 -13.69
N SER A 140 9.64 -31.40 -14.05
CA SER A 140 8.77 -32.12 -13.12
C SER A 140 9.36 -33.45 -12.57
N LYS A 141 10.43 -33.93 -13.17
CA LYS A 141 11.14 -35.16 -12.71
C LYS A 141 12.42 -34.81 -11.95
N ASP A 142 12.88 -33.58 -12.03
CA ASP A 142 14.09 -33.15 -11.33
C ASP A 142 13.74 -32.76 -9.88
N PRO A 143 14.19 -33.54 -8.87
CA PRO A 143 13.90 -33.24 -7.47
C PRO A 143 14.50 -31.92 -6.99
N PHE A 144 15.63 -31.50 -7.56
CA PHE A 144 16.25 -30.22 -7.21
C PHE A 144 15.39 -29.04 -7.66
N MET A 145 14.90 -29.06 -8.91
CA MET A 145 14.01 -28.01 -9.42
C MET A 145 12.69 -27.95 -8.65
N LEU A 146 12.10 -29.10 -8.34
CA LEU A 146 10.88 -29.15 -7.52
C LEU A 146 11.11 -28.59 -6.11
N ALA A 147 12.23 -28.93 -5.46
CA ALA A 147 12.57 -28.42 -4.14
C ALA A 147 12.75 -26.91 -4.15
N LEU A 148 13.44 -26.34 -5.15
CA LEU A 148 13.58 -24.89 -5.31
C LEU A 148 12.23 -24.19 -5.39
N ALA A 149 11.32 -24.69 -6.22
CA ALA A 149 10.00 -24.12 -6.40
C ALA A 149 9.16 -24.18 -5.13
N ILE A 150 9.17 -25.31 -4.43
CA ILE A 150 8.42 -25.50 -3.17
C ILE A 150 8.94 -24.54 -2.10
N VAL A 151 10.25 -24.44 -1.92
CA VAL A 151 10.87 -23.54 -0.95
C VAL A 151 10.50 -22.09 -1.26
N ALA A 152 10.59 -21.67 -2.52
CA ALA A 152 10.21 -20.33 -2.94
C ALA A 152 8.75 -20.00 -2.60
N ILE A 153 7.82 -20.89 -2.92
CA ILE A 153 6.37 -20.70 -2.65
C ILE A 153 6.12 -20.63 -1.14
N LEU A 154 6.70 -21.54 -0.35
CA LEU A 154 6.53 -21.54 1.11
C LEU A 154 7.08 -20.28 1.77
N VAL A 155 8.24 -19.78 1.33
CA VAL A 155 8.82 -18.55 1.83
C VAL A 155 7.97 -17.33 1.49
N LEU A 156 7.40 -17.28 0.27
CA LEU A 156 6.47 -16.21 -0.11
C LEU A 156 5.17 -16.25 0.70
N VAL A 157 4.63 -17.42 0.97
CA VAL A 157 3.46 -17.61 1.84
C VAL A 157 3.77 -17.12 3.26
N GLU A 158 4.95 -17.46 3.79
CA GLU A 158 5.38 -16.98 5.12
C GLU A 158 5.58 -15.46 5.13
N LEU A 159 6.16 -14.86 4.08
CA LEU A 159 6.29 -13.42 3.96
C LEU A 159 4.92 -12.75 3.95
N CYS A 160 3.97 -13.25 3.15
CA CYS A 160 2.61 -12.74 3.11
C CYS A 160 1.90 -12.85 4.46
N ARG A 161 2.11 -13.95 5.20
CA ARG A 161 1.58 -14.11 6.56
C ARG A 161 2.03 -12.97 7.49
N ARG A 162 3.27 -12.54 7.34
CA ARG A 162 3.86 -11.49 8.19
C ARG A 162 3.37 -10.10 7.84
N CYS A 163 3.33 -9.74 6.54
CA CYS A 163 3.05 -8.37 6.10
C CYS A 163 1.57 -8.12 5.77
N VAL A 164 0.86 -9.08 5.15
CA VAL A 164 -0.55 -8.92 4.75
C VAL A 164 -1.50 -9.56 5.76
N GLY A 165 -1.24 -10.80 6.13
CA GLY A 165 -1.99 -11.50 7.16
C GLY A 165 -2.62 -12.83 6.73
N LEU A 166 -3.43 -13.39 7.65
CA LEU A 166 -4.03 -14.71 7.49
C LEU A 166 -5.21 -14.78 6.51
N PRO A 167 -6.09 -13.76 6.35
CA PRO A 167 -7.30 -13.91 5.54
C PRO A 167 -7.03 -14.35 4.10
N ILE A 168 -6.06 -13.73 3.43
CA ILE A 168 -5.68 -14.11 2.06
C ILE A 168 -5.07 -15.52 2.01
N LEU A 169 -4.35 -15.94 3.05
CA LEU A 169 -3.74 -17.26 3.12
C LEU A 169 -4.76 -18.39 3.30
N PHE A 170 -5.89 -18.14 3.96
CA PHE A 170 -6.99 -19.11 3.99
C PHE A 170 -7.53 -19.38 2.59
N VAL A 171 -7.73 -18.33 1.79
CA VAL A 171 -8.18 -18.46 0.39
C VAL A 171 -7.13 -19.21 -0.45
N VAL A 172 -5.87 -18.80 -0.35
CA VAL A 172 -4.75 -19.45 -1.06
C VAL A 172 -4.62 -20.91 -0.64
N GLY A 173 -4.67 -21.20 0.67
CA GLY A 173 -4.57 -22.55 1.21
C GLY A 173 -5.70 -23.47 0.72
N ALA A 174 -6.94 -23.00 0.75
CA ALA A 174 -8.09 -23.75 0.26
C ALA A 174 -7.96 -24.08 -1.24
N LEU A 175 -7.54 -23.09 -2.05
CA LEU A 175 -7.32 -23.30 -3.49
C LEU A 175 -6.13 -24.20 -3.77
N LEU A 176 -5.04 -24.13 -3.01
CA LEU A 176 -3.91 -25.03 -3.14
C LEU A 176 -4.32 -26.48 -2.83
N ILE A 177 -5.05 -26.71 -1.72
CA ILE A 177 -5.56 -28.03 -1.37
C ILE A 177 -6.44 -28.58 -2.50
N TYR A 178 -7.38 -27.76 -3.00
CA TYR A 178 -8.23 -28.15 -4.14
C TYR A 178 -7.41 -28.48 -5.38
N THR A 179 -6.37 -27.70 -5.68
CA THR A 179 -5.51 -27.87 -6.85
C THR A 179 -4.70 -29.18 -6.75
N PHE A 180 -4.09 -29.46 -5.59
CA PHE A 180 -3.35 -30.71 -5.36
C PHE A 180 -4.24 -31.96 -5.38
N ALA A 181 -5.53 -31.82 -5.02
CA ALA A 181 -6.49 -32.91 -5.12
C ALA A 181 -6.91 -33.24 -6.58
N ASN A 182 -6.85 -32.25 -7.50
CA ASN A 182 -7.33 -32.41 -8.87
C ASN A 182 -6.22 -32.51 -9.93
N VAL A 183 -4.99 -32.06 -9.62
CA VAL A 183 -3.87 -31.96 -10.56
C VAL A 183 -2.63 -32.66 -9.98
N ARG A 184 -1.83 -33.31 -10.83
CA ARG A 184 -0.60 -33.97 -10.40
C ARG A 184 0.37 -33.01 -9.73
N PHE A 185 0.96 -33.40 -8.61
CA PHE A 185 1.86 -32.58 -7.78
C PHE A 185 2.95 -31.84 -8.58
N GLY A 186 3.72 -32.60 -9.41
CA GLY A 186 4.80 -31.96 -10.20
C GLY A 186 4.30 -30.93 -11.21
N LYS A 187 3.05 -31.09 -11.72
CA LYS A 187 2.45 -30.10 -12.61
C LYS A 187 2.05 -28.85 -11.85
N VAL A 188 1.46 -28.99 -10.68
CA VAL A 188 1.07 -27.82 -9.84
C VAL A 188 2.30 -27.00 -9.49
N VAL A 189 3.37 -27.64 -9.02
CA VAL A 189 4.61 -26.95 -8.65
C VAL A 189 5.25 -26.27 -9.86
N TYR A 190 5.27 -26.94 -11.02
CA TYR A 190 5.77 -26.36 -12.26
C TYR A 190 4.94 -25.15 -12.70
N ASP A 191 3.62 -25.29 -12.77
CA ASP A 191 2.71 -24.20 -13.20
C ASP A 191 2.80 -23.00 -12.27
N LEU A 192 2.92 -23.22 -10.96
CA LEU A 192 2.96 -22.12 -9.99
C LEU A 192 4.29 -21.37 -9.94
N PHE A 193 5.42 -22.00 -10.26
CA PHE A 193 6.72 -21.34 -10.11
C PHE A 193 7.44 -21.09 -11.43
N TYR A 194 7.40 -22.03 -12.38
CA TYR A 194 8.18 -21.96 -13.62
C TYR A 194 7.41 -21.37 -14.80
N THR A 195 6.16 -21.01 -14.62
CA THR A 195 5.33 -20.42 -15.66
C THR A 195 4.78 -19.05 -15.23
N THR A 196 4.25 -18.31 -16.19
CA THR A 196 3.55 -17.04 -15.95
C THR A 196 2.13 -17.23 -15.36
N ASN A 197 1.71 -18.46 -15.07
CA ASN A 197 0.38 -18.76 -14.52
C ASN A 197 0.33 -18.76 -13.00
N GLY A 198 1.46 -18.66 -12.30
CA GLY A 198 1.54 -18.75 -10.83
C GLY A 198 2.12 -17.50 -10.20
N VAL A 199 3.25 -17.65 -9.51
CA VAL A 199 3.94 -16.56 -8.79
C VAL A 199 4.30 -15.41 -9.71
N MET A 200 4.76 -15.70 -10.95
CA MET A 200 5.17 -14.69 -11.94
C MET A 200 4.01 -14.24 -12.86
N ASN A 201 2.79 -14.26 -12.37
CA ASN A 201 1.59 -13.90 -13.11
C ASN A 201 1.43 -12.37 -13.26
N THR A 202 0.40 -11.97 -14.02
CA THR A 202 0.00 -10.58 -14.29
C THR A 202 0.04 -9.67 -13.05
N PRO A 203 -0.53 -10.01 -11.87
CA PRO A 203 -0.51 -9.14 -10.72
C PRO A 203 0.90 -8.68 -10.29
N ILE A 204 1.86 -9.58 -10.22
CA ILE A 204 3.23 -9.22 -9.82
C ILE A 204 3.96 -8.45 -10.94
N ASN A 205 3.66 -8.77 -12.20
CA ASN A 205 4.20 -8.04 -13.34
C ASN A 205 3.72 -6.57 -13.35
N VAL A 206 2.42 -6.35 -13.10
CA VAL A 206 1.83 -5.01 -12.94
C VAL A 206 2.43 -4.29 -11.75
N CYS A 207 2.63 -4.99 -10.63
CA CYS A 207 3.26 -4.43 -9.44
C CYS A 207 4.67 -3.92 -9.77
N GLN A 208 5.51 -4.74 -10.38
CA GLN A 208 6.88 -4.38 -10.75
C GLN A 208 6.93 -3.26 -11.80
N LYS A 209 6.05 -3.28 -12.82
CA LYS A 209 6.07 -2.31 -13.92
C LYS A 209 5.50 -0.94 -13.54
N TYR A 210 4.39 -0.91 -12.80
CA TYR A 210 3.61 0.30 -12.60
C TYR A 210 3.51 0.68 -11.12
N ILE A 211 2.98 -0.21 -10.28
CA ILE A 211 2.55 0.13 -8.93
C ILE A 211 3.71 0.65 -8.08
N VAL A 212 4.88 0.02 -8.18
CA VAL A 212 6.07 0.41 -7.39
C VAL A 212 6.47 1.85 -7.64
N VAL A 213 6.52 2.30 -8.89
CA VAL A 213 6.92 3.68 -9.22
C VAL A 213 5.89 4.68 -8.72
N PHE A 214 4.59 4.32 -8.75
CA PHE A 214 3.53 5.16 -8.21
C PHE A 214 3.53 5.22 -6.68
N ILE A 215 3.85 4.11 -5.99
CA ILE A 215 4.04 4.10 -4.53
C ILE A 215 5.21 5.03 -4.14
N ILE A 216 6.33 4.93 -4.86
CA ILE A 216 7.47 5.82 -4.63
C ILE A 216 7.08 7.28 -4.90
N PHE A 217 6.35 7.56 -5.98
CA PHE A 217 5.86 8.90 -6.27
C PHE A 217 4.96 9.47 -5.14
N GLY A 218 4.01 8.66 -4.65
CA GLY A 218 3.17 9.03 -3.51
C GLY A 218 4.00 9.36 -2.27
N ALA A 219 5.01 8.53 -1.95
CA ALA A 219 5.92 8.77 -0.83
C ALA A 219 6.73 10.07 -0.97
N PHE A 220 7.13 10.46 -2.19
CA PHE A 220 7.76 11.77 -2.43
C PHE A 220 6.78 12.92 -2.25
N LEU A 221 5.55 12.80 -2.74
CA LEU A 221 4.52 13.85 -2.58
C LEU A 221 4.19 14.10 -1.11
N GLU A 222 4.07 13.06 -0.29
CA GLU A 222 3.82 13.19 1.14
C GLU A 222 4.91 14.02 1.86
N ARG A 223 6.15 13.99 1.37
CA ARG A 223 7.25 14.80 1.92
C ARG A 223 7.22 16.28 1.53
N THR A 224 6.35 16.69 0.61
CA THR A 224 6.21 18.09 0.16
C THR A 224 5.19 18.90 0.96
N SER A 225 4.57 18.38 2.01
CA SER A 225 3.46 18.99 2.75
C SER A 225 2.17 19.15 1.94
N ILE A 226 2.00 18.39 0.87
CA ILE A 226 0.77 18.43 0.05
C ILE A 226 -0.46 18.03 0.87
N SER A 227 -0.32 17.09 1.83
CA SER A 227 -1.41 16.66 2.71
C SER A 227 -1.91 17.81 3.60
N ALA A 228 -1.00 18.62 4.17
CA ALA A 228 -1.38 19.80 4.93
C ALA A 228 -2.11 20.83 4.06
N PHE A 229 -1.63 21.05 2.83
CA PHE A 229 -2.32 21.91 1.86
C PHE A 229 -3.74 21.41 1.54
N PHE A 230 -3.95 20.09 1.39
CA PHE A 230 -5.28 19.53 1.15
C PHE A 230 -6.23 19.67 2.35
N ILE A 231 -5.72 19.53 3.58
CA ILE A 231 -6.49 19.76 4.80
C ILE A 231 -6.88 21.26 4.90
N ASP A 232 -5.95 22.17 4.63
CA ASP A 232 -6.22 23.60 4.61
C ASP A 232 -7.25 23.98 3.54
N LEU A 233 -7.15 23.38 2.34
CA LEU A 233 -8.11 23.59 1.26
C LEU A 233 -9.51 23.08 1.66
N ALA A 234 -9.61 21.89 2.25
CA ALA A 234 -10.86 21.33 2.72
C ALA A 234 -11.47 22.20 3.84
N ASN A 235 -10.65 22.72 4.77
CA ASN A 235 -11.09 23.66 5.80
C ASN A 235 -11.65 24.95 5.21
N CYS A 236 -10.99 25.52 4.21
CA CYS A 236 -11.46 26.72 3.53
C CYS A 236 -12.82 26.52 2.86
N VAL A 237 -13.06 25.34 2.24
CA VAL A 237 -14.29 25.05 1.48
C VAL A 237 -15.45 24.65 2.39
N ALA A 238 -15.22 23.81 3.39
CA ALA A 238 -16.29 23.16 4.15
C ALA A 238 -16.27 23.44 5.67
N GLY A 239 -15.18 23.99 6.20
CA GLY A 239 -14.95 24.12 7.64
C GLY A 239 -16.03 24.91 8.39
N SER A 240 -16.56 26.00 7.80
CA SER A 240 -17.60 26.85 8.41
C SER A 240 -19.03 26.30 8.26
N SER A 241 -19.22 25.26 7.49
CA SER A 241 -20.57 24.68 7.27
C SER A 241 -21.02 23.82 8.46
N CYS A 242 -22.35 23.58 8.59
CA CYS A 242 -22.88 22.65 9.58
C CYS A 242 -22.16 21.30 9.51
N GLY A 243 -21.58 20.84 10.62
CA GLY A 243 -20.75 19.64 10.67
C GLY A 243 -19.43 19.77 9.91
N GLY A 244 -18.88 20.98 9.79
CA GLY A 244 -17.67 21.32 9.05
C GLY A 244 -16.52 20.34 9.23
N PRO A 245 -16.08 20.02 10.45
CA PRO A 245 -14.97 19.10 10.69
C PRO A 245 -15.10 17.73 10.03
N ALA A 246 -16.29 17.12 10.06
CA ALA A 246 -16.49 15.83 9.41
C ALA A 246 -16.51 15.95 7.87
N LYS A 247 -17.02 17.04 7.34
CA LYS A 247 -16.96 17.34 5.91
C LYS A 247 -15.52 17.62 5.44
N VAL A 248 -14.74 18.31 6.26
CA VAL A 248 -13.31 18.51 6.03
C VAL A 248 -12.58 17.16 5.98
N ALA A 249 -12.87 16.25 6.92
CA ALA A 249 -12.32 14.92 6.90
C ALA A 249 -12.60 14.20 5.58
N VAL A 250 -13.87 14.21 5.11
CA VAL A 250 -14.26 13.58 3.83
C VAL A 250 -13.52 14.18 2.64
N ILE A 251 -13.46 15.51 2.53
CA ILE A 251 -12.83 16.20 1.40
C ILE A 251 -11.30 16.03 1.44
N SER A 252 -10.68 16.22 2.60
CA SER A 252 -9.22 16.08 2.73
C SER A 252 -8.77 14.64 2.49
N SER A 253 -9.52 13.63 2.98
CA SER A 253 -9.22 12.23 2.70
C SER A 253 -9.41 11.87 1.22
N ALA A 254 -10.39 12.46 0.53
CA ALA A 254 -10.51 12.30 -0.92
C ALA A 254 -9.28 12.84 -1.66
N LEU A 255 -8.84 14.04 -1.29
CA LEU A 255 -7.70 14.71 -1.92
C LEU A 255 -6.36 14.03 -1.56
N CYS A 256 -6.16 13.64 -0.31
CA CYS A 256 -4.96 12.90 0.10
C CYS A 256 -4.94 11.48 -0.48
N GLY A 257 -6.11 10.82 -0.54
CA GLY A 257 -6.26 9.48 -1.11
C GLY A 257 -5.89 9.41 -2.59
N MET A 258 -6.22 10.44 -3.37
CA MET A 258 -5.82 10.51 -4.79
C MET A 258 -4.30 10.61 -5.00
N VAL A 259 -3.54 10.88 -3.95
CA VAL A 259 -2.06 10.97 -3.97
C VAL A 259 -1.43 9.70 -3.42
N SER A 260 -1.92 9.20 -2.28
CA SER A 260 -1.34 8.05 -1.59
C SER A 260 -1.75 6.70 -2.21
N GLY A 261 -2.97 6.60 -2.76
CA GLY A 261 -3.56 5.34 -3.22
C GLY A 261 -3.72 4.27 -2.12
N SER A 262 -3.38 4.58 -0.87
CA SER A 262 -3.43 3.70 0.29
C SER A 262 -4.46 4.18 1.31
N SER A 263 -5.44 3.34 1.64
CA SER A 263 -6.43 3.68 2.67
C SER A 263 -5.81 3.80 4.06
N VAL A 264 -4.88 2.93 4.40
CA VAL A 264 -4.19 2.94 5.70
C VAL A 264 -3.31 4.18 5.83
N GLY A 265 -2.45 4.44 4.83
CA GLY A 265 -1.61 5.64 4.81
C GLY A 265 -2.43 6.92 4.90
N ASN A 266 -3.56 6.98 4.18
CA ASN A 266 -4.45 8.13 4.21
C ASN A 266 -5.11 8.32 5.59
N THR A 267 -5.65 7.24 6.20
CA THR A 267 -6.23 7.29 7.55
C THR A 267 -5.22 7.81 8.58
N VAL A 268 -3.96 7.41 8.49
CA VAL A 268 -2.92 7.89 9.42
C VAL A 268 -2.62 9.37 9.19
N THR A 269 -2.46 9.77 7.94
CA THR A 269 -2.06 11.14 7.58
C THR A 269 -3.17 12.16 7.88
N THR A 270 -4.40 11.89 7.44
CA THR A 270 -5.53 12.81 7.65
C THR A 270 -6.21 12.62 8.99
N GLY A 271 -6.39 11.37 9.44
CA GLY A 271 -7.12 11.04 10.66
C GLY A 271 -6.44 11.52 11.93
N SER A 272 -5.11 11.63 11.96
CA SER A 272 -4.39 12.25 13.08
C SER A 272 -4.83 13.69 13.38
N VAL A 273 -5.32 14.40 12.37
CA VAL A 273 -5.81 15.79 12.48
C VAL A 273 -7.33 15.83 12.53
N THR A 274 -8.00 15.11 11.64
CA THR A 274 -9.45 15.21 11.43
C THR A 274 -10.27 14.52 12.52
N ILE A 275 -9.81 13.38 13.06
CA ILE A 275 -10.52 12.66 14.13
C ILE A 275 -10.60 13.49 15.40
N PRO A 276 -9.48 14.02 15.96
CA PRO A 276 -9.55 14.93 17.10
C PRO A 276 -10.40 16.18 16.84
N MET A 277 -10.35 16.73 15.63
CA MET A 277 -11.14 17.90 15.24
C MET A 277 -12.66 17.57 15.25
N MET A 278 -13.08 16.40 14.77
CA MET A 278 -14.46 15.94 14.83
C MET A 278 -14.93 15.74 16.28
N ILE A 279 -14.10 15.08 17.12
CA ILE A 279 -14.44 14.83 18.53
C ILE A 279 -14.63 16.13 19.31
N ARG A 280 -13.74 17.11 19.11
CA ARG A 280 -13.84 18.43 19.75
C ARG A 280 -15.11 19.20 19.39
N THR A 281 -15.66 18.97 18.21
CA THR A 281 -16.90 19.62 17.76
C THR A 281 -18.16 18.87 18.16
N GLY A 282 -18.04 17.73 18.87
CA GLY A 282 -19.18 17.01 19.47
C GLY A 282 -19.58 15.72 18.76
N TYR A 283 -18.83 15.25 17.76
CA TYR A 283 -19.05 13.92 17.22
C TYR A 283 -18.56 12.83 18.17
N LYS A 284 -19.26 11.70 18.20
CA LYS A 284 -18.82 10.53 18.97
C LYS A 284 -17.50 9.98 18.38
N PRO A 285 -16.55 9.51 19.23
CA PRO A 285 -15.27 8.98 18.77
C PRO A 285 -15.40 7.85 17.75
N GLU A 286 -16.37 6.93 17.95
CA GLU A 286 -16.61 5.80 17.06
C GLU A 286 -17.09 6.29 15.67
N PHE A 287 -17.94 7.32 15.64
CA PHE A 287 -18.43 7.90 14.39
C PHE A 287 -17.29 8.64 13.67
N ALA A 288 -16.49 9.42 14.41
CA ALA A 288 -15.34 10.13 13.83
C ALA A 288 -14.33 9.15 13.19
N GLY A 289 -13.99 8.05 13.90
CA GLY A 289 -13.15 6.99 13.37
C GLY A 289 -13.76 6.29 12.15
N ALA A 290 -15.07 6.02 12.16
CA ALA A 290 -15.76 5.39 11.05
C ALA A 290 -15.80 6.29 9.80
N VAL A 291 -16.04 7.59 9.97
CA VAL A 291 -16.02 8.57 8.86
C VAL A 291 -14.64 8.63 8.22
N GLU A 292 -13.58 8.71 9.02
CA GLU A 292 -12.21 8.77 8.51
C GLU A 292 -11.83 7.47 7.79
N ALA A 293 -12.13 6.31 8.37
CA ALA A 293 -11.84 5.01 7.76
C ALA A 293 -12.59 4.84 6.42
N ALA A 294 -13.87 5.22 6.37
CA ALA A 294 -14.66 5.17 5.15
C ALA A 294 -14.12 6.15 4.09
N ALA A 295 -13.87 7.41 4.45
CA ALA A 295 -13.36 8.42 3.53
C ALA A 295 -11.97 8.03 2.99
N SER A 296 -11.08 7.55 3.85
CA SER A 296 -9.74 7.08 3.45
C SER A 296 -9.79 5.88 2.50
N THR A 297 -10.75 4.96 2.70
CA THR A 297 -10.95 3.83 1.79
C THR A 297 -11.37 4.29 0.40
N GLY A 298 -12.20 5.32 0.30
CA GLY A 298 -12.60 5.94 -0.96
C GLY A 298 -11.43 6.52 -1.76
N GLY A 299 -10.33 6.87 -1.11
CA GLY A 299 -9.10 7.32 -1.78
C GLY A 299 -8.54 6.33 -2.80
N GLN A 300 -8.77 5.02 -2.60
CA GLN A 300 -8.29 3.99 -3.54
C GLN A 300 -8.99 4.02 -4.91
N ILE A 301 -10.21 4.58 -4.98
CA ILE A 301 -10.95 4.75 -6.24
C ILE A 301 -10.86 6.18 -6.78
N MET A 302 -10.22 7.10 -6.06
CA MET A 302 -10.13 8.51 -6.44
C MET A 302 -8.96 8.74 -7.41
N PRO A 303 -9.22 9.17 -8.68
CA PRO A 303 -8.16 9.52 -9.62
C PRO A 303 -7.33 10.72 -9.12
N PRO A 304 -6.06 10.87 -9.55
CA PRO A 304 -5.40 10.17 -10.66
C PRO A 304 -4.60 8.94 -10.30
N ILE A 305 -4.16 8.70 -9.05
CA ILE A 305 -3.24 7.59 -8.74
C ILE A 305 -4.02 6.31 -8.46
N MET A 306 -5.10 6.41 -7.68
CA MET A 306 -5.92 5.25 -7.28
C MET A 306 -5.13 4.15 -6.56
N GLY A 307 -5.78 3.08 -6.14
CA GLY A 307 -5.13 1.91 -5.56
C GLY A 307 -4.61 0.92 -6.62
N ALA A 308 -3.85 -0.06 -6.17
CA ALA A 308 -3.25 -1.10 -7.02
C ALA A 308 -4.24 -1.82 -7.94
N ALA A 309 -5.51 -1.96 -7.51
CA ALA A 309 -6.56 -2.61 -8.29
C ALA A 309 -6.83 -1.93 -9.65
N ALA A 310 -6.68 -0.62 -9.74
CA ALA A 310 -6.91 0.11 -10.99
C ALA A 310 -5.87 -0.24 -12.08
N PHE A 311 -4.63 -0.47 -11.70
CA PHE A 311 -3.58 -0.92 -12.61
C PHE A 311 -3.82 -2.36 -13.09
N LEU A 312 -4.27 -3.25 -12.18
CA LEU A 312 -4.67 -4.61 -12.54
C LEU A 312 -5.87 -4.61 -13.48
N MET A 313 -6.84 -3.72 -13.24
CA MET A 313 -7.99 -3.56 -14.12
C MET A 313 -7.55 -3.14 -15.53
N ALA A 314 -6.61 -2.20 -15.66
CA ALA A 314 -6.07 -1.78 -16.95
C ALA A 314 -5.41 -2.94 -17.71
N GLU A 315 -4.60 -3.75 -17.02
CA GLU A 315 -3.90 -4.88 -17.65
C GLU A 315 -4.86 -6.01 -18.06
N TYR A 316 -5.83 -6.36 -17.20
CA TYR A 316 -6.78 -7.46 -17.50
C TYR A 316 -7.82 -7.09 -18.55
N THR A 317 -8.25 -5.82 -18.60
CA THR A 317 -9.25 -5.38 -19.57
C THR A 317 -8.66 -4.89 -20.89
N GLY A 318 -7.35 -4.62 -20.92
CA GLY A 318 -6.69 -3.98 -22.07
C GLY A 318 -7.11 -2.51 -22.27
N VAL A 319 -7.87 -1.94 -21.32
CA VAL A 319 -8.29 -0.53 -21.38
C VAL A 319 -7.17 0.35 -20.83
N PRO A 320 -6.78 1.43 -21.56
CA PRO A 320 -5.75 2.34 -21.07
C PRO A 320 -6.09 2.90 -19.69
N TYR A 321 -5.09 2.99 -18.81
CA TYR A 321 -5.26 3.49 -17.44
C TYR A 321 -5.91 4.88 -17.38
N SER A 322 -5.53 5.79 -18.31
CA SER A 322 -6.13 7.12 -18.42
C SER A 322 -7.66 7.07 -18.59
N ARG A 323 -8.16 6.12 -19.39
CA ARG A 323 -9.60 5.92 -19.57
C ARG A 323 -10.26 5.34 -18.31
N ILE A 324 -9.60 4.40 -17.63
CA ILE A 324 -10.09 3.86 -16.35
C ILE A 324 -10.16 4.98 -15.32
N ALA A 325 -9.14 5.84 -15.23
CA ALA A 325 -9.14 6.98 -14.33
C ALA A 325 -10.33 7.92 -14.58
N VAL A 326 -10.63 8.23 -15.84
CA VAL A 326 -11.82 9.05 -16.19
C VAL A 326 -13.12 8.34 -15.80
N LEU A 327 -13.25 7.05 -16.08
CA LEU A 327 -14.44 6.26 -15.71
C LEU A 327 -14.61 6.14 -14.19
N ALA A 328 -13.54 6.15 -13.43
CA ALA A 328 -13.56 6.07 -11.97
C ALA A 328 -14.06 7.37 -11.30
N ILE A 329 -14.08 8.51 -12.00
CA ILE A 329 -14.53 9.80 -11.46
C ILE A 329 -15.97 9.70 -10.94
N LEU A 330 -16.89 9.13 -11.72
CA LEU A 330 -18.29 9.03 -11.32
C LEU A 330 -18.51 8.13 -10.09
N PRO A 331 -17.99 6.89 -10.02
CA PRO A 331 -18.04 6.09 -8.81
C PRO A 331 -17.42 6.76 -7.59
N ALA A 332 -16.27 7.45 -7.76
CA ALA A 332 -15.63 8.18 -6.67
C ALA A 332 -16.51 9.31 -6.15
N ILE A 333 -17.07 10.14 -7.04
CA ILE A 333 -17.99 11.22 -6.64
C ILE A 333 -19.19 10.66 -5.88
N LEU A 334 -19.81 9.59 -6.36
CA LEU A 334 -20.96 8.97 -5.70
C LEU A 334 -20.59 8.42 -4.32
N TYR A 335 -19.43 7.80 -4.20
CA TYR A 335 -18.94 7.28 -2.93
C TYR A 335 -18.75 8.40 -1.89
N PHE A 336 -17.99 9.45 -2.25
CA PHE A 336 -17.76 10.57 -1.36
C PHE A 336 -19.00 11.39 -1.08
N ALA A 337 -19.93 11.54 -2.05
CA ALA A 337 -21.21 12.19 -1.84
C ALA A 337 -22.06 11.43 -0.80
N GLY A 338 -22.06 10.10 -0.83
CA GLY A 338 -22.75 9.28 0.17
C GLY A 338 -22.24 9.53 1.58
N ILE A 339 -20.91 9.52 1.78
CA ILE A 339 -20.31 9.82 3.09
C ILE A 339 -20.58 11.28 3.49
N TYR A 340 -20.45 12.23 2.57
CA TYR A 340 -20.70 13.65 2.83
C TYR A 340 -22.15 13.92 3.28
N ILE A 341 -23.13 13.27 2.66
CA ILE A 341 -24.54 13.35 3.04
C ILE A 341 -24.74 12.72 4.43
N ALA A 342 -24.16 11.55 4.69
CA ALA A 342 -24.26 10.87 5.98
C ALA A 342 -23.71 11.75 7.13
N VAL A 343 -22.54 12.34 6.97
CA VAL A 343 -21.96 13.24 7.99
C VAL A 343 -22.76 14.52 8.14
N HIS A 344 -23.36 15.05 7.08
CA HIS A 344 -24.22 16.23 7.14
C HIS A 344 -25.51 15.96 7.92
N LEU A 345 -26.15 14.82 7.69
CA LEU A 345 -27.38 14.43 8.38
C LEU A 345 -27.11 14.17 9.87
N GLU A 346 -26.01 13.49 10.20
CA GLU A 346 -25.64 13.27 11.61
C GLU A 346 -25.30 14.58 12.31
N ALA A 347 -24.62 15.52 11.64
CA ALA A 347 -24.36 16.86 12.17
C ALA A 347 -25.67 17.62 12.48
N LYS A 348 -26.64 17.55 11.58
CA LYS A 348 -27.96 18.17 11.80
C LYS A 348 -28.70 17.54 12.98
N LYS A 349 -28.67 16.21 13.08
CA LYS A 349 -29.28 15.45 14.17
C LYS A 349 -28.68 15.83 15.54
N LEU A 350 -27.38 16.05 15.59
CA LEU A 350 -26.67 16.45 16.81
C LEU A 350 -26.63 17.95 17.05
N GLY A 351 -27.18 18.78 16.14
CA GLY A 351 -27.15 20.23 16.25
C GLY A 351 -25.77 20.87 16.14
N LEU A 352 -24.82 20.18 15.48
CA LEU A 352 -23.43 20.62 15.41
C LEU A 352 -23.26 21.80 14.44
N GLN A 353 -22.47 22.76 14.87
CA GLN A 353 -22.10 23.95 14.08
C GLN A 353 -20.78 23.71 13.32
N GLY A 354 -20.44 24.62 12.40
CA GLY A 354 -19.13 24.66 11.75
C GLY A 354 -18.07 25.31 12.62
N LEU A 355 -16.84 25.31 12.13
CA LEU A 355 -15.74 26.04 12.74
C LEU A 355 -15.91 27.55 12.53
N ASP A 356 -15.35 28.34 13.44
CA ASP A 356 -15.41 29.80 13.36
C ASP A 356 -14.64 30.27 12.11
N LYS A 357 -15.25 31.20 11.34
CA LYS A 357 -14.67 31.68 10.07
C LYS A 357 -13.31 32.34 10.25
N ASP A 358 -13.07 32.98 11.41
CA ASP A 358 -11.80 33.62 11.70
C ASP A 358 -10.65 32.65 11.98
N SER A 359 -10.98 31.41 12.34
CA SER A 359 -10.02 30.31 12.56
C SER A 359 -9.62 29.58 11.28
N LEU A 360 -10.31 29.84 10.15
CA LEU A 360 -10.11 29.11 8.91
C LEU A 360 -8.99 29.73 8.04
N PRO A 361 -8.24 28.91 7.29
CA PRO A 361 -7.24 29.38 6.37
C PRO A 361 -7.85 30.32 5.32
N LYS A 362 -7.19 31.45 5.04
CA LYS A 362 -7.63 32.40 4.00
C LYS A 362 -7.32 31.84 2.61
N PHE A 363 -8.27 31.93 1.69
CA PHE A 363 -8.11 31.45 0.31
C PHE A 363 -6.89 32.06 -0.40
N SER A 364 -6.56 33.31 -0.14
CA SER A 364 -5.39 33.99 -0.70
C SER A 364 -4.05 33.33 -0.32
N TYR A 365 -3.98 32.69 0.86
CA TYR A 365 -2.81 31.92 1.28
C TYR A 365 -2.70 30.61 0.50
N LEU A 366 -3.82 29.95 0.23
CA LEU A 366 -3.87 28.70 -0.52
C LEU A 366 -3.45 28.88 -1.98
N VAL A 367 -3.86 29.99 -2.62
CA VAL A 367 -3.47 30.30 -4.01
C VAL A 367 -1.95 30.35 -4.18
N LYS A 368 -1.24 30.86 -3.20
CA LYS A 368 0.24 30.91 -3.20
C LYS A 368 0.88 29.51 -3.13
N LYS A 369 0.15 28.51 -2.63
CA LYS A 369 0.62 27.12 -2.48
C LYS A 369 0.14 26.19 -3.60
N LEU A 370 -0.59 26.68 -4.60
CA LEU A 370 -1.06 25.87 -5.73
C LEU A 370 0.08 25.18 -6.50
N TYR A 371 1.29 25.72 -6.44
CA TYR A 371 2.46 25.10 -7.07
C TYR A 371 2.76 23.68 -6.54
N LEU A 372 2.29 23.32 -5.32
CA LEU A 372 2.41 21.97 -4.77
C LEU A 372 1.63 20.94 -5.57
N LEU A 373 0.62 21.36 -6.35
CA LEU A 373 -0.14 20.48 -7.24
C LEU A 373 0.57 20.23 -8.57
N THR A 374 1.62 20.98 -8.92
CA THR A 374 2.33 20.84 -10.20
C THR A 374 2.75 19.42 -10.52
N PRO A 375 3.30 18.60 -9.61
CA PRO A 375 3.66 17.20 -9.91
C PRO A 375 2.46 16.35 -10.33
N LEU A 376 1.30 16.56 -9.67
CA LEU A 376 0.05 15.86 -10.01
C LEU A 376 -0.47 16.29 -11.38
N VAL A 377 -0.47 17.58 -11.67
CA VAL A 377 -0.89 18.11 -12.97
C VAL A 377 0.01 17.55 -14.07
N VAL A 378 1.32 17.57 -13.89
CA VAL A 378 2.30 17.00 -14.83
C VAL A 378 2.02 15.52 -15.06
N LEU A 379 1.80 14.74 -14.00
CA LEU A 379 1.45 13.31 -14.11
C LEU A 379 0.19 13.13 -14.97
N VAL A 380 -0.89 13.83 -14.63
CA VAL A 380 -2.18 13.72 -15.33
C VAL A 380 -2.01 14.08 -16.83
N VAL A 381 -1.33 15.17 -17.13
CA VAL A 381 -1.09 15.60 -18.51
C VAL A 381 -0.28 14.57 -19.28
N LEU A 382 0.81 14.05 -18.71
CA LEU A 382 1.66 13.06 -19.39
C LEU A 382 0.95 11.73 -19.63
N VAL A 383 0.15 11.27 -18.65
CA VAL A 383 -0.62 10.03 -18.78
C VAL A 383 -1.79 10.18 -19.76
N SER A 384 -2.47 11.34 -19.77
CA SER A 384 -3.61 11.60 -20.63
C SER A 384 -3.22 11.79 -22.09
N ASN A 385 -2.08 12.45 -22.35
CA ASN A 385 -1.59 12.68 -23.71
C ASN A 385 -1.09 11.40 -24.41
N GLY A 386 -0.86 10.31 -23.69
CA GLY A 386 -0.40 9.02 -24.22
C GLY A 386 0.97 9.07 -24.92
N THR A 387 1.71 10.19 -24.82
CA THR A 387 3.03 10.37 -25.46
C THR A 387 4.14 9.59 -24.78
N ARG A 388 3.95 9.25 -23.50
CA ARG A 388 4.90 8.53 -22.66
C ARG A 388 4.23 7.32 -22.00
N THR A 389 5.03 6.33 -21.65
CA THR A 389 4.55 5.21 -20.84
C THR A 389 4.19 5.69 -19.42
N MET A 390 3.27 5.00 -18.76
CA MET A 390 2.87 5.35 -17.39
C MET A 390 4.06 5.39 -16.41
N GLN A 391 5.00 4.46 -16.57
CA GLN A 391 6.22 4.39 -15.74
C GLN A 391 7.09 5.65 -15.92
N SER A 392 7.31 6.04 -17.17
CA SER A 392 8.10 7.24 -17.49
C SER A 392 7.41 8.50 -16.98
N SER A 393 6.08 8.56 -17.08
CA SER A 393 5.28 9.68 -16.59
C SER A 393 5.40 9.82 -15.07
N ALA A 394 5.31 8.71 -14.33
CA ALA A 394 5.48 8.69 -12.88
C ALA A 394 6.92 9.07 -12.46
N ALA A 395 7.93 8.58 -13.19
CA ALA A 395 9.33 8.94 -12.90
C ALA A 395 9.60 10.44 -13.15
N ILE A 396 9.05 11.01 -14.21
CA ILE A 396 9.14 12.47 -14.46
C ILE A 396 8.42 13.23 -13.34
N ALA A 397 7.26 12.75 -12.89
CA ALA A 397 6.51 13.37 -11.80
C ALA A 397 7.30 13.33 -10.48
N ILE A 398 8.07 12.26 -10.19
CA ILE A 398 9.00 12.21 -9.05
C ILE A 398 10.05 13.32 -9.15
N LEU A 399 10.68 13.48 -10.32
CA LEU A 399 11.67 14.54 -10.53
C LEU A 399 11.07 15.93 -10.34
N VAL A 400 9.86 16.16 -10.87
CA VAL A 400 9.12 17.42 -10.68
C VAL A 400 8.79 17.64 -9.20
N THR A 401 8.43 16.57 -8.46
CA THR A 401 8.18 16.65 -7.01
C THR A 401 9.42 17.08 -6.25
N ILE A 402 10.58 16.54 -6.61
CA ILE A 402 11.86 16.94 -6.00
C ILE A 402 12.14 18.42 -6.30
N LEU A 403 11.98 18.85 -7.56
CA LEU A 403 12.18 20.26 -7.94
C LEU A 403 11.24 21.19 -7.19
N VAL A 404 9.95 20.91 -7.18
CA VAL A 404 8.94 21.68 -6.43
C VAL A 404 9.28 21.72 -4.95
N GLY A 405 9.70 20.60 -4.38
CA GLY A 405 10.08 20.51 -2.97
C GLY A 405 11.36 21.29 -2.61
N LEU A 406 12.29 21.47 -3.54
CA LEU A 406 13.48 22.32 -3.33
C LEU A 406 13.09 23.79 -3.20
N PHE A 407 12.07 24.24 -3.93
CA PHE A 407 11.57 25.61 -3.88
C PHE A 407 10.50 25.85 -2.79
N ASN A 408 10.06 24.80 -2.10
CA ASN A 408 9.06 24.92 -1.02
C ASN A 408 9.67 25.59 0.21
N ALA A 409 9.26 26.84 0.49
CA ALA A 409 9.77 27.61 1.61
C ALA A 409 9.41 27.03 2.98
N ASP A 410 8.22 26.41 3.10
CA ASP A 410 7.71 25.88 4.38
C ASP A 410 8.32 24.53 4.75
N ASN A 411 8.65 23.73 3.75
CA ASN A 411 9.12 22.35 3.97
C ASN A 411 10.07 21.90 2.84
N ARG A 412 11.26 22.49 2.78
CA ARG A 412 12.25 22.15 1.75
C ARG A 412 12.62 20.66 1.77
N ILE A 413 12.68 20.07 0.59
CA ILE A 413 13.21 18.72 0.42
C ILE A 413 14.75 18.76 0.59
N THR A 414 15.24 18.09 1.62
CA THR A 414 16.66 17.88 1.88
C THR A 414 17.07 16.49 1.35
N PRO A 415 18.37 16.24 1.13
CA PRO A 415 18.85 14.90 0.76
C PRO A 415 18.38 13.81 1.73
N GLY A 416 18.28 14.13 3.03
CA GLY A 416 17.71 13.23 4.03
C GLY A 416 16.26 12.87 3.76
N LYS A 417 15.41 13.83 3.39
CA LYS A 417 14.01 13.58 3.04
C LYS A 417 13.83 12.80 1.74
N ILE A 418 14.76 12.93 0.78
CA ILE A 418 14.78 12.10 -0.42
C ILE A 418 14.99 10.63 -0.05
N ILE A 419 15.95 10.35 0.83
CA ILE A 419 16.21 9.01 1.32
C ILE A 419 15.01 8.48 2.12
N ASP A 420 14.36 9.32 2.94
CA ASP A 420 13.16 8.94 3.68
C ASP A 420 11.97 8.63 2.75
N ALA A 421 11.81 9.38 1.66
CA ALA A 421 10.79 9.11 0.65
C ALA A 421 11.04 7.77 -0.08
N LEU A 422 12.29 7.52 -0.46
CA LEU A 422 12.70 6.24 -1.06
C LEU A 422 12.52 5.07 -0.09
N GLU A 423 12.86 5.24 1.19
CA GLU A 423 12.63 4.23 2.23
C GLU A 423 11.12 3.93 2.37
N ALA A 424 10.28 4.96 2.47
CA ALA A 424 8.83 4.80 2.60
C ALA A 424 8.24 4.12 1.36
N GLY A 425 8.66 4.49 0.15
CA GLY A 425 8.28 3.84 -1.09
C GLY A 425 8.65 2.35 -1.14
N GLY A 426 9.87 2.02 -0.69
CA GLY A 426 10.34 0.64 -0.59
C GLY A 426 9.50 -0.18 0.40
N LYS A 427 9.16 0.37 1.56
CA LYS A 427 8.29 -0.29 2.55
C LYS A 427 6.89 -0.56 2.00
N GLY A 428 6.25 0.45 1.40
CA GLY A 428 4.91 0.29 0.82
C GLY A 428 4.87 -0.75 -0.30
N THR A 429 5.96 -0.94 -1.01
CA THR A 429 6.06 -1.95 -2.07
C THR A 429 6.00 -3.38 -1.56
N ILE A 430 6.53 -3.69 -0.37
CA ILE A 430 6.61 -5.06 0.15
C ILE A 430 5.23 -5.69 0.33
N THR A 431 4.31 -4.97 0.96
CA THR A 431 2.95 -5.47 1.23
C THR A 431 2.17 -5.68 -0.05
N VAL A 432 2.24 -4.73 -0.98
CA VAL A 432 1.57 -4.81 -2.27
C VAL A 432 2.14 -5.95 -3.13
N ALA A 433 3.46 -6.07 -3.23
CA ALA A 433 4.11 -7.15 -3.97
C ALA A 433 3.76 -8.53 -3.39
N SER A 434 3.74 -8.67 -2.06
CA SER A 434 3.34 -9.92 -1.39
C SER A 434 1.89 -10.28 -1.68
N ALA A 435 0.97 -9.31 -1.64
CA ALA A 435 -0.43 -9.53 -1.98
C ALA A 435 -0.61 -9.90 -3.46
N CYS A 436 0.09 -9.22 -4.38
CA CYS A 436 0.08 -9.53 -5.81
C CYS A 436 0.62 -10.94 -6.10
N THR A 437 1.64 -11.38 -5.38
CA THR A 437 2.17 -12.74 -5.51
C THR A 437 1.13 -13.79 -5.09
N MET A 438 0.41 -13.57 -4.00
CA MET A 438 -0.68 -14.46 -3.57
C MET A 438 -1.83 -14.46 -4.56
N ALA A 439 -2.20 -13.30 -5.10
CA ALA A 439 -3.19 -13.22 -6.17
C ALA A 439 -2.76 -14.00 -7.43
N GLY A 440 -1.47 -13.99 -7.75
CA GLY A 440 -0.89 -14.81 -8.81
C GLY A 440 -1.06 -16.32 -8.55
N ILE A 441 -0.79 -16.79 -7.33
CA ILE A 441 -1.00 -18.17 -6.94
C ILE A 441 -2.49 -18.56 -7.05
N VAL A 442 -3.40 -17.70 -6.58
CA VAL A 442 -4.85 -17.90 -6.73
C VAL A 442 -5.24 -18.08 -8.20
N ALA A 443 -4.80 -17.16 -9.05
CA ALA A 443 -5.05 -17.24 -10.49
C ALA A 443 -4.47 -18.52 -11.11
N GLY A 444 -3.26 -18.91 -10.71
CA GLY A 444 -2.61 -20.16 -11.13
C GLY A 444 -3.40 -21.40 -10.75
N CYS A 445 -3.90 -21.47 -9.52
CA CYS A 445 -4.77 -22.56 -9.06
C CYS A 445 -6.06 -22.68 -9.89
N ILE A 446 -6.71 -21.55 -10.17
CA ILE A 446 -7.94 -21.49 -10.97
C ILE A 446 -7.67 -21.96 -12.41
N THR A 447 -6.57 -21.50 -13.01
CA THR A 447 -6.18 -21.84 -14.38
C THR A 447 -5.79 -23.31 -14.49
N SER A 448 -4.91 -23.82 -13.61
CA SER A 448 -4.42 -25.19 -13.65
C SER A 448 -5.53 -26.24 -13.42
N THR A 449 -6.55 -25.90 -12.64
CA THR A 449 -7.70 -26.80 -12.36
C THR A 449 -8.84 -26.67 -13.36
N GLY A 450 -8.85 -25.62 -14.18
CA GLY A 450 -9.99 -25.25 -15.02
C GLY A 450 -11.25 -24.90 -14.22
N LEU A 451 -11.08 -24.42 -12.98
CA LEU A 451 -12.19 -24.13 -12.06
C LEU A 451 -13.18 -23.13 -12.65
N ALA A 452 -12.69 -22.11 -13.35
CA ALA A 452 -13.55 -21.11 -14.01
C ALA A 452 -14.49 -21.78 -15.02
N SER A 453 -13.98 -22.67 -15.86
CA SER A 453 -14.79 -23.39 -16.85
C SER A 453 -15.77 -24.39 -16.21
N LYS A 454 -15.38 -25.00 -15.08
CA LYS A 454 -16.27 -25.90 -14.32
C LYS A 454 -17.43 -25.13 -13.68
N LEU A 455 -17.13 -23.96 -13.09
CA LEU A 455 -18.16 -23.09 -12.52
C LEU A 455 -19.12 -22.56 -13.59
N LEU A 456 -18.57 -22.14 -14.73
CA LEU A 456 -19.41 -21.68 -15.85
C LEU A 456 -20.40 -22.76 -16.29
N ARG A 457 -19.94 -24.01 -16.46
CA ARG A 457 -20.82 -25.14 -16.83
C ARG A 457 -21.83 -25.51 -15.75
N ALA A 458 -21.57 -25.18 -14.49
CA ALA A 458 -22.52 -25.45 -13.41
C ALA A 458 -23.63 -24.38 -13.30
N ILE A 459 -23.38 -23.18 -13.87
CA ILE A 459 -24.32 -22.06 -13.86
C ILE A 459 -25.18 -22.04 -15.13
N VAL A 460 -24.59 -22.43 -16.25
CA VAL A 460 -25.28 -22.54 -17.56
C VAL A 460 -25.86 -23.93 -17.76
#